data_d5acbe20d13fe4461ae508a4e98c8d44
#
_entry.id   d5acbe20d13fe4461ae508a4e98c8d44
#
_cell.length_a   1.000
_cell.length_b   1.000
_cell.length_c   1.000
_cell.angle_alpha   90.00
_cell.angle_beta   90.00
_cell.angle_gamma   90.00
#
_symmetry.space_group_name_H-M   'P 1'
#
loop_
_entity.id
_entity.type
_entity.pdbx_description
1 polymer ?
#
loop_
_entity_poly.entity_id
_entity_poly.type
_entity_poly.pdbx_seq_one_letter_code
_entity_poly.pdbx_strand_id
1 'polypeptide(L)'
;MEELKLMYECFRKAFPEFDLKYDIFKRKLSWGKNQYLTRYLDNKLVGFAIVRDNNLCCLCIDPNFQNQGFGTSLLKEAEKIIKATGAKKINLGGGFFLACPLRGQEASNNFFTRRGYIGKTICYEMKLKLSDYDLDMQPINREFTNVVFKYNDHPFEEVINAVNKVQPNWVKFFHDGDNCFIAEKKGKVVGFCNTSYDDPTLVSASGEQVGNVGCVGVIPSARKGGIGLAMVAYATNELKKRGCTISHIHYTNLEKWYSKLGYKTYINYWFGYKRF
;
A
#
# COMPACT_ATOMS: atom_id res chain seq x y z
N MET A 1 -5.66 6.26 -26.24
CA MET A 1 -6.63 5.45 -25.47
C MET A 1 -6.43 3.95 -25.65
N GLU A 2 -6.13 3.49 -26.84
CA GLU A 2 -5.95 2.06 -27.16
C GLU A 2 -4.74 1.44 -26.44
N GLU A 3 -3.59 2.10 -26.46
CA GLU A 3 -2.36 1.59 -25.79
C GLU A 3 -2.54 1.40 -24.27
N LEU A 4 -3.27 2.28 -23.58
CA LEU A 4 -3.56 2.12 -22.15
C LEU A 4 -4.44 0.88 -21.86
N LYS A 5 -5.35 0.53 -22.76
CA LYS A 5 -6.15 -0.70 -22.64
C LYS A 5 -5.26 -1.93 -22.82
N LEU A 6 -4.37 -1.92 -23.81
CA LEU A 6 -3.42 -3.01 -24.02
C LEU A 6 -2.48 -3.19 -22.80
N MET A 7 -2.00 -2.07 -22.22
CA MET A 7 -1.20 -2.12 -20.98
C MET A 7 -2.01 -2.69 -19.80
N TYR A 8 -3.27 -2.32 -19.68
CA TYR A 8 -4.15 -2.86 -18.63
C TYR A 8 -4.39 -4.37 -18.79
N GLU A 9 -4.66 -4.83 -20.00
CA GLU A 9 -4.82 -6.26 -20.29
C GLU A 9 -3.55 -7.06 -20.01
N CYS A 10 -2.39 -6.52 -20.39
CA CYS A 10 -1.10 -7.10 -20.07
C CYS A 10 -0.88 -7.14 -18.55
N PHE A 11 -1.23 -6.06 -17.84
CA PHE A 11 -1.13 -5.97 -16.39
C PHE A 11 -1.99 -7.02 -15.69
N ARG A 12 -3.26 -7.15 -16.07
CA ARG A 12 -4.17 -8.13 -15.45
C ARG A 12 -3.68 -9.58 -15.60
N LYS A 13 -3.06 -9.91 -16.73
CA LYS A 13 -2.46 -11.22 -16.95
C LYS A 13 -1.20 -11.45 -16.12
N ALA A 14 -0.36 -10.40 -16.03
CA ALA A 14 0.91 -10.48 -15.32
C ALA A 14 0.76 -10.42 -13.80
N PHE A 15 -0.27 -9.76 -13.30
CA PHE A 15 -0.55 -9.53 -11.87
C PHE A 15 -2.00 -9.85 -11.51
N PRO A 16 -2.43 -11.13 -11.66
CA PRO A 16 -3.82 -11.52 -11.39
C PRO A 16 -4.23 -11.36 -9.93
N GLU A 17 -3.26 -11.29 -9.00
CA GLU A 17 -3.47 -11.01 -7.59
C GLU A 17 -3.94 -9.58 -7.28
N PHE A 18 -3.73 -8.66 -8.25
CA PHE A 18 -4.20 -7.27 -8.15
C PHE A 18 -5.49 -7.12 -8.96
N ASP A 19 -6.61 -7.30 -8.30
CA ASP A 19 -7.94 -7.12 -8.92
C ASP A 19 -8.25 -5.62 -9.07
N LEU A 20 -7.58 -5.00 -10.03
CA LEU A 20 -7.57 -3.55 -10.26
C LEU A 20 -8.57 -3.18 -11.35
N LYS A 21 -9.52 -2.28 -11.05
CA LYS A 21 -10.42 -1.70 -12.06
C LYS A 21 -9.63 -0.84 -13.06
N TYR A 22 -10.08 -0.79 -14.30
CA TYR A 22 -9.42 -0.01 -15.36
C TYR A 22 -9.27 1.48 -15.00
N ASP A 23 -10.27 2.08 -14.39
CA ASP A 23 -10.22 3.50 -14.00
C ASP A 23 -9.18 3.75 -12.91
N ILE A 24 -9.02 2.83 -11.98
CA ILE A 24 -7.97 2.88 -10.96
C ILE A 24 -6.58 2.74 -11.61
N PHE A 25 -6.43 1.78 -12.54
CA PHE A 25 -5.20 1.61 -13.31
C PHE A 25 -4.82 2.89 -14.05
N LYS A 26 -5.77 3.48 -14.78
CA LYS A 26 -5.57 4.76 -15.49
C LYS A 26 -5.19 5.90 -14.55
N ARG A 27 -5.87 6.02 -13.40
CA ARG A 27 -5.55 7.03 -12.38
C ARG A 27 -4.13 6.86 -11.81
N LYS A 28 -3.71 5.61 -11.53
CA LYS A 28 -2.33 5.35 -11.07
C LYS A 28 -1.28 5.72 -12.10
N LEU A 29 -1.59 5.58 -13.38
CA LEU A 29 -0.72 6.02 -14.48
C LEU A 29 -0.64 7.55 -14.60
N SER A 30 -1.68 8.29 -14.20
CA SER A 30 -1.67 9.75 -14.24
C SER A 30 -0.88 10.40 -13.10
N TRP A 31 -0.43 9.64 -12.10
CA TRP A 31 0.36 10.17 -11.01
C TRP A 31 1.78 10.53 -11.44
N GLY A 32 2.06 11.82 -11.52
CA GLY A 32 3.38 12.37 -11.87
C GLY A 32 3.74 12.25 -13.36
N LYS A 33 4.95 12.65 -13.70
CA LYS A 33 5.49 12.58 -15.07
C LYS A 33 6.09 11.20 -15.32
N ASN A 34 5.27 10.28 -15.80
CA ASN A 34 5.72 8.93 -16.14
C ASN A 34 6.25 8.87 -17.58
N GLN A 35 7.31 8.11 -17.78
CA GLN A 35 7.77 7.65 -19.10
C GLN A 35 7.38 6.17 -19.23
N TYR A 36 6.77 5.82 -20.36
CA TYR A 36 6.34 4.47 -20.70
C TYR A 36 7.29 3.85 -21.71
N LEU A 37 7.72 2.62 -21.43
CA LEU A 37 8.50 1.79 -22.34
C LEU A 37 7.65 0.59 -22.68
N THR A 38 7.46 0.31 -23.96
CA THR A 38 6.63 -0.80 -24.43
C THR A 38 7.42 -1.76 -25.31
N ARG A 39 6.98 -3.02 -25.36
CA ARG A 39 7.49 -4.05 -26.26
C ARG A 39 6.34 -4.70 -26.98
N TYR A 40 6.51 -4.79 -28.29
CA TYR A 40 5.57 -5.43 -29.19
C TYR A 40 6.24 -6.62 -29.89
N LEU A 41 5.46 -7.67 -30.13
CA LEU A 41 5.79 -8.77 -31.02
C LEU A 41 4.57 -9.01 -31.90
N ASP A 42 4.75 -8.99 -33.23
CA ASP A 42 3.68 -9.17 -34.22
C ASP A 42 2.45 -8.28 -33.93
N ASN A 43 2.68 -6.99 -33.70
CA ASN A 43 1.69 -5.95 -33.32
C ASN A 43 0.96 -6.19 -32.00
N LYS A 44 1.35 -7.18 -31.20
CA LYS A 44 0.80 -7.46 -29.88
C LYS A 44 1.69 -6.88 -28.80
N LEU A 45 1.12 -6.13 -27.86
CA LEU A 45 1.85 -5.68 -26.67
C LEU A 45 2.19 -6.87 -25.78
N VAL A 46 3.48 -7.15 -25.62
CA VAL A 46 3.98 -8.27 -24.81
C VAL A 46 4.52 -7.83 -23.45
N GLY A 47 4.76 -6.54 -23.28
CA GLY A 47 5.19 -6.01 -21.98
C GLY A 47 5.43 -4.52 -21.99
N PHE A 48 5.51 -3.95 -20.80
CA PHE A 48 5.81 -2.53 -20.60
C PHE A 48 6.55 -2.27 -19.29
N ALA A 49 7.21 -1.10 -19.22
CA ALA A 49 7.75 -0.57 -17.98
C ALA A 49 7.31 0.89 -17.78
N ILE A 50 7.21 1.31 -16.53
CA ILE A 50 6.89 2.67 -16.13
C ILE A 50 8.07 3.23 -15.36
N VAL A 51 8.64 4.31 -15.86
CA VAL A 51 9.77 5.01 -15.26
C VAL A 51 9.34 6.40 -14.81
N ARG A 52 9.77 6.82 -13.62
CA ARG A 52 9.59 8.17 -13.11
C ARG A 52 10.77 8.58 -12.24
N ASP A 53 11.41 9.69 -12.56
CA ASP A 53 12.61 10.15 -11.87
C ASP A 53 13.68 9.04 -11.82
N ASN A 54 14.10 8.62 -10.65
CA ASN A 54 15.03 7.50 -10.46
C ASN A 54 14.34 6.17 -10.09
N ASN A 55 13.07 6.02 -10.45
CA ASN A 55 12.26 4.88 -10.05
C ASN A 55 11.78 4.07 -11.26
N LEU A 56 11.91 2.75 -11.19
CA LEU A 56 11.18 1.79 -12.01
C LEU A 56 9.88 1.45 -11.28
N CYS A 57 8.80 2.16 -11.64
CA CYS A 57 7.52 2.12 -10.94
C CYS A 57 6.72 0.84 -11.19
N CYS A 58 6.91 0.24 -12.37
CA CYS A 58 6.31 -1.03 -12.77
C CYS A 58 7.14 -1.65 -13.89
N LEU A 59 7.26 -2.97 -13.90
CA LEU A 59 7.76 -3.77 -15.01
C LEU A 59 6.80 -4.96 -15.20
N CYS A 60 6.19 -5.04 -16.35
CA CYS A 60 5.13 -5.98 -16.65
C CYS A 60 5.43 -6.72 -17.95
N ILE A 61 5.35 -8.06 -17.94
CA ILE A 61 5.46 -8.90 -19.13
C ILE A 61 4.29 -9.90 -19.13
N ASP A 62 3.54 -9.96 -20.22
CA ASP A 62 2.50 -10.97 -20.41
C ASP A 62 3.12 -12.36 -20.15
N PRO A 63 2.51 -13.21 -19.30
CA PRO A 63 3.06 -14.51 -18.91
C PRO A 63 3.47 -15.41 -20.08
N ASN A 64 2.75 -15.32 -21.19
CA ASN A 64 3.04 -16.11 -22.40
C ASN A 64 4.35 -15.70 -23.10
N PHE A 65 4.90 -14.53 -22.76
CA PHE A 65 6.13 -13.97 -23.35
C PHE A 65 7.26 -13.79 -22.33
N GLN A 66 7.08 -14.34 -21.13
CA GLN A 66 8.15 -14.36 -20.12
C GLN A 66 9.28 -15.32 -20.55
N ASN A 67 10.46 -15.14 -19.94
CA ASN A 67 11.68 -15.91 -20.22
C ASN A 67 12.23 -15.83 -21.66
N GLN A 68 11.72 -14.90 -22.48
CA GLN A 68 12.15 -14.64 -23.87
C GLN A 68 13.03 -13.37 -24.00
N GLY A 69 13.51 -12.82 -22.87
CA GLY A 69 14.39 -11.64 -22.86
C GLY A 69 13.70 -10.27 -22.80
N PHE A 70 12.39 -10.18 -23.04
CA PHE A 70 11.66 -8.89 -23.07
C PHE A 70 11.78 -8.10 -21.76
N GLY A 71 11.62 -8.76 -20.59
CA GLY A 71 11.80 -8.11 -19.30
C GLY A 71 13.21 -7.57 -19.07
N THR A 72 14.22 -8.30 -19.52
CA THR A 72 15.62 -7.87 -19.44
C THR A 72 15.89 -6.68 -20.36
N SER A 73 15.30 -6.66 -21.55
CA SER A 73 15.39 -5.55 -22.50
C SER A 73 14.77 -4.27 -21.93
N LEU A 74 13.53 -4.37 -21.39
CA LEU A 74 12.86 -3.22 -20.75
C LEU A 74 13.63 -2.70 -19.53
N LEU A 75 14.14 -3.61 -18.68
CA LEU A 75 14.92 -3.21 -17.51
C LEU A 75 16.21 -2.46 -17.91
N LYS A 76 16.97 -2.98 -18.88
CA LYS A 76 18.20 -2.32 -19.38
C LYS A 76 17.91 -0.92 -19.94
N GLU A 77 16.80 -0.76 -20.65
CA GLU A 77 16.40 0.54 -21.18
C GLU A 77 16.01 1.51 -20.06
N ALA A 78 15.22 1.06 -19.08
CA ALA A 78 14.89 1.84 -17.90
C ALA A 78 16.13 2.28 -17.12
N GLU A 79 17.08 1.35 -16.89
CA GLU A 79 18.37 1.65 -16.26
C GLU A 79 19.16 2.71 -17.05
N LYS A 80 19.21 2.61 -18.38
CA LYS A 80 19.89 3.57 -19.26
C LYS A 80 19.27 4.97 -19.15
N ILE A 81 17.95 5.06 -19.20
CA ILE A 81 17.20 6.32 -19.09
C ILE A 81 17.48 6.96 -17.73
N ILE A 82 17.32 6.22 -16.65
CA ILE A 82 17.51 6.75 -15.29
C ILE A 82 18.99 7.16 -15.07
N LYS A 83 19.94 6.37 -15.54
CA LYS A 83 21.36 6.72 -15.45
C LYS A 83 21.71 8.00 -16.21
N ALA A 84 21.06 8.23 -17.36
CA ALA A 84 21.26 9.43 -18.18
C ALA A 84 20.80 10.72 -17.48
N THR A 85 19.92 10.65 -16.47
CA THR A 85 19.53 11.81 -15.63
C THR A 85 20.60 12.20 -14.59
N GLY A 86 21.72 11.46 -14.49
CA GLY A 86 22.72 11.64 -13.45
C GLY A 86 22.39 10.94 -12.14
N ALA A 87 21.32 10.18 -12.08
CA ALA A 87 20.94 9.41 -10.88
C ALA A 87 22.03 8.39 -10.52
N LYS A 88 22.34 8.26 -9.23
CA LYS A 88 23.35 7.31 -8.72
C LYS A 88 22.77 5.94 -8.39
N LYS A 89 21.46 5.81 -8.42
CA LYS A 89 20.73 4.56 -8.16
C LYS A 89 19.39 4.55 -8.86
N ILE A 90 18.89 3.35 -9.12
CA ILE A 90 17.50 3.07 -9.49
C ILE A 90 16.81 2.36 -8.34
N ASN A 91 15.60 2.80 -8.00
CA ASN A 91 14.73 2.14 -7.01
C ASN A 91 13.63 1.36 -7.74
N LEU A 92 13.15 0.30 -7.12
CA LEU A 92 11.95 -0.43 -7.55
C LEU A 92 10.73 0.11 -6.82
N GLY A 93 9.71 0.53 -7.56
CA GLY A 93 8.51 1.16 -7.01
C GLY A 93 8.57 2.69 -7.03
N GLY A 94 7.92 3.34 -6.05
CA GLY A 94 7.88 4.80 -5.94
C GLY A 94 6.89 5.48 -6.88
N GLY A 95 5.94 4.72 -7.44
CA GLY A 95 4.94 5.24 -8.36
C GLY A 95 3.71 4.34 -8.44
N PHE A 96 3.54 3.63 -9.54
CA PHE A 96 2.44 2.69 -9.74
C PHE A 96 2.35 1.67 -8.59
N PHE A 97 3.46 1.04 -8.26
CA PHE A 97 3.65 0.36 -6.98
C PHE A 97 4.51 1.21 -6.05
N LEU A 98 4.27 1.14 -4.74
CA LEU A 98 5.16 1.77 -3.77
C LEU A 98 6.54 1.10 -3.73
N ALA A 99 6.57 -0.22 -3.81
CA ALA A 99 7.76 -1.04 -3.91
C ALA A 99 7.50 -2.23 -4.85
N CYS A 100 8.48 -3.07 -5.09
CA CYS A 100 8.35 -4.23 -5.98
C CYS A 100 7.44 -5.31 -5.35
N PRO A 101 6.32 -5.68 -5.97
CA PRO A 101 5.53 -6.81 -5.49
C PRO A 101 6.32 -8.12 -5.62
N LEU A 102 6.27 -8.95 -4.59
CA LEU A 102 6.91 -10.25 -4.54
C LEU A 102 5.87 -11.35 -4.73
N ARG A 103 6.21 -12.33 -5.56
CA ARG A 103 5.50 -13.62 -5.59
C ARG A 103 6.20 -14.57 -4.63
N GLY A 104 5.52 -14.92 -3.53
CA GLY A 104 6.11 -15.66 -2.42
C GLY A 104 6.82 -14.77 -1.40
N GLN A 105 7.40 -15.40 -0.38
CA GLN A 105 7.98 -14.67 0.76
C GLN A 105 9.44 -14.24 0.56
N GLU A 106 10.12 -14.72 -0.48
CA GLU A 106 11.56 -14.52 -0.64
C GLU A 106 11.91 -13.52 -1.75
N ALA A 107 12.61 -12.46 -1.39
CA ALA A 107 13.25 -11.55 -2.34
C ALA A 107 14.49 -12.19 -3.02
N SER A 108 15.01 -13.27 -2.46
CA SER A 108 16.36 -13.77 -2.73
C SER A 108 16.57 -14.36 -4.14
N ASN A 109 15.53 -14.75 -4.84
CA ASN A 109 15.67 -15.43 -6.14
C ASN A 109 14.80 -14.85 -7.26
N ASN A 110 14.42 -13.57 -7.12
CA ASN A 110 13.56 -12.94 -8.10
C ASN A 110 14.36 -12.40 -9.32
N PHE A 111 13.61 -11.96 -10.31
CA PHE A 111 14.15 -11.36 -11.54
C PHE A 111 15.15 -10.22 -11.28
N PHE A 112 14.93 -9.39 -10.26
CA PHE A 112 15.74 -8.22 -9.97
C PHE A 112 17.02 -8.56 -9.20
N THR A 113 16.95 -9.46 -8.20
CA THR A 113 18.14 -9.82 -7.41
C THR A 113 19.21 -10.47 -8.29
N ARG A 114 18.81 -11.30 -9.26
CA ARG A 114 19.72 -11.88 -10.26
C ARG A 114 20.37 -10.86 -11.20
N ARG A 115 19.90 -9.59 -11.15
CA ARG A 115 20.43 -8.45 -11.94
C ARG A 115 21.10 -7.38 -11.10
N GLY A 116 21.48 -7.74 -9.85
CA GLY A 116 22.24 -6.89 -8.97
C GLY A 116 21.43 -5.90 -8.15
N TYR A 117 20.09 -6.06 -8.09
CA TYR A 117 19.26 -5.30 -7.16
C TYR A 117 19.37 -5.88 -5.76
N ILE A 118 19.44 -5.00 -4.78
CA ILE A 118 19.56 -5.33 -3.35
C ILE A 118 18.52 -4.56 -2.54
N GLY A 119 18.23 -5.05 -1.34
CA GLY A 119 17.32 -4.42 -0.38
C GLY A 119 16.99 -5.37 0.76
N LYS A 120 16.75 -4.84 1.95
CA LYS A 120 16.43 -5.64 3.14
C LYS A 120 15.00 -5.42 3.63
N THR A 121 14.37 -4.32 3.20
CA THR A 121 13.05 -3.92 3.71
C THR A 121 11.95 -4.60 2.92
N ILE A 122 11.06 -5.28 3.63
CA ILE A 122 9.81 -5.82 3.13
C ILE A 122 8.67 -5.14 3.89
N CYS A 123 7.57 -4.86 3.20
CA CYS A 123 6.31 -4.47 3.81
C CYS A 123 5.18 -5.33 3.24
N TYR A 124 4.06 -5.29 3.93
CA TYR A 124 2.95 -6.20 3.72
C TYR A 124 1.68 -5.42 3.39
N GLU A 125 0.93 -5.91 2.42
CA GLU A 125 -0.48 -5.59 2.23
C GLU A 125 -1.30 -6.64 2.96
N MET A 126 -2.16 -6.19 3.85
CA MET A 126 -2.98 -7.10 4.64
C MET A 126 -4.46 -6.79 4.44
N LYS A 127 -5.29 -7.82 4.48
CA LYS A 127 -6.75 -7.69 4.40
C LYS A 127 -7.45 -8.53 5.43
N LEU A 128 -8.64 -8.11 5.79
CA LEU A 128 -9.55 -8.81 6.69
C LEU A 128 -10.95 -8.80 6.07
N LYS A 129 -11.56 -9.98 5.99
CA LYS A 129 -12.96 -10.12 5.59
C LYS A 129 -13.85 -9.76 6.78
N LEU A 130 -14.68 -8.72 6.62
CA LEU A 130 -15.43 -8.16 7.74
C LEU A 130 -16.66 -8.97 8.13
N SER A 131 -17.16 -9.89 7.27
CA SER A 131 -18.19 -10.85 7.68
C SER A 131 -17.73 -11.71 8.86
N ASP A 132 -16.43 -12.03 8.89
CA ASP A 132 -15.84 -12.94 9.88
C ASP A 132 -15.29 -12.16 11.10
N TYR A 133 -15.42 -10.83 11.10
CA TYR A 133 -14.92 -9.98 12.18
C TYR A 133 -15.97 -9.76 13.26
N ASP A 134 -15.61 -10.07 14.48
CA ASP A 134 -16.37 -9.77 15.69
C ASP A 134 -15.47 -9.01 16.66
N LEU A 135 -15.89 -7.79 17.03
CA LEU A 135 -15.14 -6.93 17.94
C LEU A 135 -15.01 -7.57 19.34
N ASP A 136 -16.06 -8.24 19.80
CA ASP A 136 -16.08 -8.82 21.17
C ASP A 136 -15.13 -10.00 21.32
N MET A 137 -14.79 -10.66 20.22
CA MET A 137 -13.83 -11.75 20.16
C MET A 137 -12.39 -11.30 19.98
N GLN A 138 -12.13 -9.99 19.79
CA GLN A 138 -10.77 -9.53 19.57
C GLN A 138 -9.92 -9.54 20.85
N PRO A 139 -8.63 -9.92 20.76
CA PRO A 139 -7.71 -9.99 21.90
C PRO A 139 -7.19 -8.60 22.29
N ILE A 140 -8.09 -7.70 22.60
CA ILE A 140 -7.78 -6.33 23.01
C ILE A 140 -8.04 -6.13 24.50
N ASN A 141 -7.25 -5.25 25.12
CA ASN A 141 -7.59 -4.76 26.45
C ASN A 141 -8.89 -3.94 26.36
N ARG A 142 -9.84 -4.18 27.24
CA ARG A 142 -11.10 -3.44 27.38
C ARG A 142 -11.17 -2.61 28.67
N GLU A 143 -10.25 -2.86 29.58
CA GLU A 143 -10.18 -2.17 30.88
C GLU A 143 -9.35 -0.87 30.75
N PHE A 144 -9.80 0.05 29.93
CA PHE A 144 -9.17 1.35 29.81
C PHE A 144 -9.79 2.35 30.77
N THR A 145 -9.04 2.84 31.72
CA THR A 145 -9.48 3.94 32.54
C THR A 145 -9.42 5.25 31.75
N ASN A 146 -10.60 5.84 31.48
CA ASN A 146 -10.75 7.12 30.78
C ASN A 146 -10.15 7.14 29.36
N VAL A 147 -10.27 6.05 28.59
CA VAL A 147 -9.97 6.04 27.16
C VAL A 147 -11.25 5.78 26.37
N VAL A 148 -11.49 6.63 25.37
CA VAL A 148 -12.63 6.52 24.44
C VAL A 148 -12.09 6.39 23.01
N PHE A 149 -12.70 5.51 22.22
CA PHE A 149 -12.39 5.32 20.80
C PHE A 149 -13.56 5.81 19.95
N LYS A 150 -13.32 6.80 19.10
CA LYS A 150 -14.37 7.47 18.32
C LYS A 150 -13.82 8.18 17.09
N TYR A 151 -14.70 8.60 16.18
CA TYR A 151 -14.31 9.59 15.17
C TYR A 151 -13.96 10.91 15.83
N ASN A 152 -13.01 11.62 15.22
CA ASN A 152 -12.51 12.87 15.77
C ASN A 152 -13.63 13.92 15.86
N ASP A 153 -13.80 14.45 17.06
CA ASP A 153 -14.66 15.60 17.38
C ASP A 153 -13.90 16.74 18.08
N HIS A 154 -12.57 16.61 18.13
CA HIS A 154 -11.65 17.64 18.59
C HIS A 154 -11.25 18.60 17.47
N PRO A 155 -10.73 19.80 17.79
CA PRO A 155 -10.08 20.65 16.81
C PRO A 155 -9.02 19.87 16.04
N PHE A 156 -9.03 19.98 14.72
CA PHE A 156 -8.13 19.21 13.85
C PHE A 156 -6.65 19.36 14.20
N GLU A 157 -6.28 20.55 14.71
CA GLU A 157 -4.92 20.84 15.17
C GLU A 157 -4.44 19.90 16.29
N GLU A 158 -5.33 19.41 17.16
CA GLU A 158 -4.96 18.43 18.20
C GLU A 158 -4.55 17.10 17.59
N VAL A 159 -5.23 16.66 16.54
CA VAL A 159 -4.85 15.45 15.77
C VAL A 159 -3.48 15.68 15.13
N ILE A 160 -3.27 16.81 14.45
CA ILE A 160 -1.98 17.13 13.80
C ILE A 160 -0.84 17.18 14.82
N ASN A 161 -1.09 17.75 16.01
CA ASN A 161 -0.12 17.74 17.10
C ASN A 161 0.22 16.34 17.59
N ALA A 162 -0.77 15.44 17.66
CA ALA A 162 -0.52 14.03 17.99
C ALA A 162 0.27 13.33 16.88
N VAL A 163 -0.07 13.56 15.60
CA VAL A 163 0.65 13.02 14.43
C VAL A 163 2.10 13.46 14.42
N ASN A 164 2.37 14.76 14.67
CA ASN A 164 3.73 15.31 14.73
C ASN A 164 4.58 14.64 15.82
N LYS A 165 4.00 14.30 16.96
CA LYS A 165 4.70 13.59 18.05
C LYS A 165 5.07 12.15 17.72
N VAL A 166 4.42 11.54 16.73
CA VAL A 166 4.61 10.14 16.35
C VAL A 166 5.42 10.02 15.06
N GLN A 167 4.98 10.69 14.00
CA GLN A 167 5.57 10.61 12.67
C GLN A 167 5.26 11.87 11.85
N PRO A 168 6.10 12.90 11.93
CA PRO A 168 5.86 14.19 11.26
C PRO A 168 5.58 14.08 9.75
N ASN A 169 6.22 13.11 9.09
CA ASN A 169 6.03 12.87 7.66
C ASN A 169 4.61 12.39 7.29
N TRP A 170 3.79 12.01 8.27
CA TRP A 170 2.41 11.59 8.04
C TRP A 170 1.42 12.76 8.03
N VAL A 171 1.78 13.94 8.52
CA VAL A 171 0.90 15.14 8.55
C VAL A 171 0.23 15.39 7.19
N LYS A 172 0.97 15.21 6.10
CA LYS A 172 0.46 15.38 4.72
C LYS A 172 -0.66 14.40 4.31
N PHE A 173 -0.93 13.37 5.10
CA PHE A 173 -1.98 12.39 4.85
C PHE A 173 -3.23 12.63 5.70
N PHE A 174 -3.24 13.68 6.51
CA PHE A 174 -4.36 14.09 7.34
C PHE A 174 -4.88 15.43 6.86
N HIS A 175 -6.18 15.53 6.60
CA HIS A 175 -6.84 16.76 6.18
C HIS A 175 -8.06 16.98 7.08
N ASP A 176 -8.43 18.24 7.27
CA ASP A 176 -9.64 18.59 8.02
C ASP A 176 -10.87 18.03 7.27
N GLY A 177 -11.79 17.43 8.04
CA GLY A 177 -12.93 16.70 7.46
C GLY A 177 -12.65 15.26 7.04
N ASP A 178 -11.40 14.77 7.16
CA ASP A 178 -11.08 13.36 6.95
C ASP A 178 -11.75 12.46 8.01
N ASN A 179 -11.98 11.19 7.65
CA ASN A 179 -12.45 10.17 8.58
C ASN A 179 -11.32 9.76 9.54
N CYS A 180 -10.91 10.68 10.40
CA CYS A 180 -9.92 10.44 11.43
C CYS A 180 -10.56 9.76 12.63
N PHE A 181 -10.07 8.57 12.98
CA PHE A 181 -10.50 7.84 14.16
C PHE A 181 -9.46 7.98 15.26
N ILE A 182 -9.88 8.31 16.48
CA ILE A 182 -8.98 8.67 17.58
C ILE A 182 -9.17 7.80 18.80
N ALA A 183 -8.10 7.70 19.58
CA ALA A 183 -8.15 7.33 20.99
C ALA A 183 -8.00 8.62 21.82
N GLU A 184 -9.06 8.98 22.55
CA GLU A 184 -9.06 10.07 23.51
C GLU A 184 -8.78 9.54 24.90
N LYS A 185 -7.92 10.20 25.66
CA LYS A 185 -7.68 9.93 27.08
C LYS A 185 -7.73 11.20 27.90
N LYS A 186 -8.67 11.27 28.86
CA LYS A 186 -8.88 12.47 29.70
C LYS A 186 -9.04 13.75 28.89
N GLY A 187 -9.87 13.71 27.83
CA GLY A 187 -10.14 14.85 26.96
C GLY A 187 -8.99 15.25 26.03
N LYS A 188 -8.00 14.38 25.80
CA LYS A 188 -6.86 14.68 24.89
C LYS A 188 -6.68 13.55 23.88
N VAL A 189 -6.36 13.90 22.64
CA VAL A 189 -6.01 12.95 21.58
C VAL A 189 -4.67 12.28 21.92
N VAL A 190 -4.70 10.97 22.17
CA VAL A 190 -3.50 10.17 22.48
C VAL A 190 -3.17 9.14 21.44
N GLY A 191 -4.13 8.81 20.56
CA GLY A 191 -3.95 7.93 19.41
C GLY A 191 -4.78 8.41 18.23
N PHE A 192 -4.38 8.01 17.03
CA PHE A 192 -5.03 8.41 15.78
C PHE A 192 -4.82 7.36 14.70
N CYS A 193 -5.77 7.26 13.77
CA CYS A 193 -5.63 6.60 12.48
C CYS A 193 -6.57 7.24 11.47
N ASN A 194 -6.25 7.15 10.19
CA ASN A 194 -7.17 7.48 9.11
C ASN A 194 -7.99 6.26 8.75
N THR A 195 -9.27 6.45 8.47
CA THR A 195 -10.14 5.45 7.88
C THR A 195 -10.65 5.93 6.53
N SER A 196 -10.91 4.99 5.62
CA SER A 196 -11.55 5.24 4.34
C SER A 196 -12.61 4.16 4.11
N TYR A 197 -13.73 4.51 3.49
CA TYR A 197 -14.82 3.58 3.17
C TYR A 197 -14.84 3.16 1.72
N ASP A 198 -14.07 3.83 0.90
CA ASP A 198 -13.83 3.51 -0.49
C ASP A 198 -12.34 3.59 -0.73
N ASP A 199 -11.66 2.45 -0.60
CA ASP A 199 -10.24 2.37 -0.83
C ASP A 199 -9.96 2.09 -2.30
N PRO A 200 -9.51 3.10 -3.03
CA PRO A 200 -9.29 2.98 -4.46
C PRO A 200 -7.91 2.44 -4.83
N THR A 201 -7.08 2.00 -3.85
CA THR A 201 -5.64 1.95 -4.11
C THR A 201 -5.18 0.75 -4.90
N LEU A 202 -5.69 -0.48 -4.67
CA LEU A 202 -5.22 -1.66 -5.40
C LEU A 202 -6.22 -2.78 -5.49
N VAL A 203 -7.43 -2.61 -4.94
CA VAL A 203 -8.28 -3.75 -4.73
C VAL A 203 -9.68 -3.48 -5.15
N SER A 204 -10.19 -4.50 -5.68
CA SER A 204 -11.56 -4.92 -5.83
C SER A 204 -12.29 -4.41 -7.05
N ALA A 205 -12.06 -5.14 -8.15
CA ALA A 205 -13.01 -5.17 -9.26
C ALA A 205 -14.25 -5.99 -8.93
N SER A 206 -14.22 -6.87 -7.91
CA SER A 206 -15.19 -7.91 -7.62
C SER A 206 -16.47 -7.44 -6.91
N GLY A 207 -16.70 -6.14 -6.80
CA GLY A 207 -17.93 -5.59 -6.14
C GLY A 207 -17.85 -5.55 -4.62
N GLU A 208 -16.72 -5.86 -4.01
CA GLU A 208 -16.47 -5.68 -2.58
C GLU A 208 -16.39 -4.18 -2.23
N GLN A 209 -16.98 -3.80 -1.12
CA GLN A 209 -16.79 -2.47 -0.52
C GLN A 209 -15.55 -2.54 0.37
N VAL A 210 -14.46 -1.96 -0.09
CA VAL A 210 -13.18 -2.01 0.62
C VAL A 210 -12.96 -0.74 1.43
N GLY A 211 -12.83 -0.89 2.75
CA GLY A 211 -12.37 0.17 3.63
C GLY A 211 -10.90 0.01 4.00
N ASN A 212 -10.32 1.06 4.54
CA ASN A 212 -8.91 1.10 4.94
C ASN A 212 -8.76 1.67 6.35
N VAL A 213 -7.78 1.14 7.11
CA VAL A 213 -7.25 1.75 8.34
C VAL A 213 -5.78 2.00 8.11
N GLY A 214 -5.37 3.27 8.13
CA GLY A 214 -4.01 3.69 7.82
C GLY A 214 -3.44 4.72 8.79
N CYS A 215 -2.15 4.99 8.69
CA CYS A 215 -1.44 5.99 9.51
C CYS A 215 -1.70 5.83 11.02
N VAL A 216 -1.65 4.60 11.53
CA VAL A 216 -1.97 4.28 12.92
C VAL A 216 -0.85 4.73 13.87
N GLY A 217 -1.16 5.63 14.80
CA GLY A 217 -0.21 6.16 15.75
C GLY A 217 -0.75 6.29 17.17
N VAL A 218 0.14 6.13 18.15
CA VAL A 218 -0.12 6.44 19.58
C VAL A 218 1.05 7.26 20.09
N ILE A 219 0.78 8.40 20.75
CA ILE A 219 1.83 9.26 21.30
C ILE A 219 2.71 8.49 22.28
N PRO A 220 4.03 8.79 22.38
CA PRO A 220 4.94 8.02 23.20
C PRO A 220 4.50 7.81 24.64
N SER A 221 3.95 8.82 25.28
CA SER A 221 3.48 8.78 26.68
C SER A 221 2.26 7.87 26.94
N ALA A 222 1.53 7.49 25.88
CA ALA A 222 0.34 6.64 25.98
C ALA A 222 0.56 5.21 25.43
N ARG A 223 1.80 4.87 25.04
CA ARG A 223 2.14 3.53 24.55
C ARG A 223 2.18 2.48 25.64
N LYS A 224 2.27 1.21 25.24
CA LYS A 224 2.41 -0.01 26.08
C LYS A 224 1.14 -0.43 26.84
N GLY A 225 0.03 0.31 26.75
CA GLY A 225 -1.24 -0.07 27.37
C GLY A 225 -2.24 -0.77 26.43
N GLY A 226 -1.86 -1.12 25.20
CA GLY A 226 -2.77 -1.76 24.24
C GLY A 226 -3.68 -0.81 23.46
N ILE A 227 -3.61 0.51 23.69
CA ILE A 227 -4.47 1.52 23.06
C ILE A 227 -4.46 1.42 21.53
N GLY A 228 -3.28 1.26 20.92
CA GLY A 228 -3.17 1.20 19.46
C GLY A 228 -3.93 0.01 18.86
N LEU A 229 -3.81 -1.18 19.46
CA LEU A 229 -4.50 -2.38 18.99
C LEU A 229 -6.00 -2.26 19.16
N ALA A 230 -6.45 -1.77 20.31
CA ALA A 230 -7.86 -1.51 20.56
C ALA A 230 -8.42 -0.46 19.58
N MET A 231 -7.70 0.65 19.36
CA MET A 231 -8.12 1.67 18.40
C MET A 231 -8.33 1.11 16.99
N VAL A 232 -7.40 0.27 16.51
CA VAL A 232 -7.57 -0.39 15.20
C VAL A 232 -8.75 -1.35 15.23
N ALA A 233 -8.96 -2.10 16.30
CA ALA A 233 -10.09 -3.02 16.42
C ALA A 233 -11.43 -2.25 16.33
N TYR A 234 -11.58 -1.16 17.07
CA TYR A 234 -12.76 -0.31 17.01
C TYR A 234 -12.94 0.36 15.64
N ALA A 235 -11.87 0.91 15.05
CA ALA A 235 -11.92 1.50 13.71
C ALA A 235 -12.34 0.47 12.64
N THR A 236 -11.82 -0.77 12.73
CA THR A 236 -12.23 -1.88 11.86
C THR A 236 -13.72 -2.21 11.99
N ASN A 237 -14.24 -2.19 13.23
CA ASN A 237 -15.66 -2.40 13.48
C ASN A 237 -16.52 -1.29 12.91
N GLU A 238 -16.06 -0.04 12.95
CA GLU A 238 -16.76 1.08 12.32
C GLU A 238 -16.81 0.95 10.78
N LEU A 239 -15.73 0.45 10.14
CA LEU A 239 -15.77 0.11 8.71
C LEU A 239 -16.86 -0.94 8.41
N LYS A 240 -16.95 -2.00 9.25
CA LYS A 240 -18.01 -3.02 9.13
C LYS A 240 -19.41 -2.43 9.27
N LYS A 241 -19.65 -1.61 10.29
CA LYS A 241 -20.94 -0.94 10.51
C LYS A 241 -21.36 -0.04 9.36
N ARG A 242 -20.38 0.54 8.65
CA ARG A 242 -20.62 1.39 7.47
C ARG A 242 -20.73 0.63 6.16
N GLY A 243 -20.81 -0.71 6.20
CA GLY A 243 -21.08 -1.56 5.05
C GLY A 243 -19.85 -2.00 4.27
N CYS A 244 -18.62 -1.74 4.76
CA CYS A 244 -17.43 -2.35 4.15
C CYS A 244 -17.49 -3.87 4.32
N THR A 245 -17.08 -4.59 3.28
CA THR A 245 -16.97 -6.05 3.28
C THR A 245 -15.55 -6.52 3.55
N ILE A 246 -14.56 -5.68 3.22
CA ILE A 246 -13.13 -5.89 3.43
C ILE A 246 -12.54 -4.68 4.16
N SER A 247 -11.65 -4.93 5.11
CA SER A 247 -10.75 -3.92 5.67
C SER A 247 -9.31 -4.17 5.23
N HIS A 248 -8.64 -3.11 4.83
CA HIS A 248 -7.28 -3.10 4.32
C HIS A 248 -6.30 -2.42 5.28
N ILE A 249 -5.08 -2.95 5.34
CA ILE A 249 -3.90 -2.29 5.92
C ILE A 249 -2.83 -2.23 4.85
N HIS A 250 -2.41 -1.02 4.47
CA HIS A 250 -1.43 -0.79 3.43
C HIS A 250 0.00 -0.70 3.97
N TYR A 251 0.94 -1.31 3.22
CA TYR A 251 2.40 -1.11 3.33
C TYR A 251 2.94 -1.15 4.76
N THR A 252 2.41 -2.05 5.59
CA THR A 252 2.84 -2.20 6.97
C THR A 252 4.08 -3.09 7.09
N ASN A 253 4.93 -2.81 8.08
CA ASN A 253 5.98 -3.73 8.54
C ASN A 253 5.59 -4.44 9.85
N LEU A 254 4.36 -4.28 10.30
CA LEU A 254 3.83 -4.78 11.57
C LEU A 254 2.89 -5.99 11.36
N GLU A 255 3.21 -6.89 10.44
CA GLU A 255 2.39 -8.06 10.08
C GLU A 255 1.86 -8.80 11.32
N LYS A 256 2.77 -9.23 12.20
CA LYS A 256 2.41 -9.98 13.43
C LYS A 256 1.51 -9.19 14.37
N TRP A 257 1.56 -7.88 14.32
CA TRP A 257 0.75 -7.03 15.18
C TRP A 257 -0.69 -6.93 14.68
N TYR A 258 -0.88 -6.69 13.38
CA TYR A 258 -2.22 -6.66 12.76
C TYR A 258 -2.85 -8.05 12.66
N SER A 259 -2.05 -9.12 12.53
CA SER A 259 -2.55 -10.50 12.51
C SER A 259 -3.27 -10.88 13.82
N LYS A 260 -2.99 -10.22 14.95
CA LYS A 260 -3.74 -10.39 16.20
C LYS A 260 -5.23 -10.05 16.05
N LEU A 261 -5.59 -9.17 15.12
CA LEU A 261 -6.97 -8.80 14.82
C LEU A 261 -7.55 -9.56 13.61
N GLY A 262 -6.88 -10.62 13.16
CA GLY A 262 -7.34 -11.45 12.05
C GLY A 262 -6.93 -10.98 10.67
N TYR A 263 -6.20 -9.87 10.52
CA TYR A 263 -5.66 -9.46 9.23
C TYR A 263 -4.68 -10.49 8.69
N LYS A 264 -4.79 -10.79 7.39
CA LYS A 264 -3.91 -11.74 6.69
C LYS A 264 -3.16 -11.04 5.58
N THR A 265 -1.85 -11.27 5.51
CA THR A 265 -1.02 -10.81 4.38
C THR A 265 -1.46 -11.51 3.09
N TYR A 266 -1.62 -10.74 2.02
CA TYR A 266 -1.93 -11.27 0.70
C TYR A 266 -0.92 -10.84 -0.36
N ILE A 267 -0.17 -9.75 -0.14
CA ILE A 267 0.92 -9.29 -0.99
C ILE A 267 2.10 -8.84 -0.12
N ASN A 268 3.29 -9.20 -0.53
CA ASN A 268 4.54 -8.70 0.01
C ASN A 268 5.16 -7.71 -0.98
N TYR A 269 5.72 -6.63 -0.49
CA TYR A 269 6.48 -5.66 -1.26
C TYR A 269 7.91 -5.58 -0.78
N TRP A 270 8.84 -5.51 -1.73
CA TRP A 270 10.27 -5.40 -1.49
C TRP A 270 10.81 -4.05 -1.97
N PHE A 271 11.47 -3.32 -1.08
CA PHE A 271 12.15 -2.07 -1.40
C PHE A 271 13.55 -2.36 -1.98
N GLY A 272 13.54 -2.80 -3.23
CA GLY A 272 14.77 -3.09 -3.96
C GLY A 272 15.36 -1.85 -4.63
N TYR A 273 16.69 -1.82 -4.75
CA TYR A 273 17.39 -0.80 -5.50
C TYR A 273 18.71 -1.36 -6.07
N LYS A 274 19.23 -0.67 -7.08
CA LYS A 274 20.57 -0.94 -7.65
C LYS A 274 21.33 0.37 -7.76
N ARG A 275 22.63 0.37 -7.39
CA ARG A 275 23.54 1.50 -7.61
C ARG A 275 24.19 1.37 -8.99
N PHE A 276 24.43 2.51 -9.62
CA PHE A 276 25.14 2.59 -10.90
C PHE A 276 26.63 2.76 -10.72
#